data_276b0fa5540423c11999ba5cd9283138
#
_entry.id   276b0fa5540423c11999ba5cd9283138
#
_cell.length_a   1.000
_cell.length_b   1.000
_cell.length_c   1.000
_cell.angle_alpha   90.00
_cell.angle_beta   90.00
_cell.angle_gamma   90.00
#
_symmetry.space_group_name_H-M   'P 1'
#
loop_
_entity.id
_entity.type
_entity.pdbx_description
1 polymer ?
#
loop_
_entity_poly.entity_id
_entity_poly.type
_entity_poly.pdbx_seq_one_letter_code
_entity_poly.pdbx_strand_id
1 'polypeptide(L)'
;MKRRRATHVVPEQLRQALDEGTRHKVHRQVNAMHPAEIASLLESVPPAQREVVWDLVDPELEGDVLIELNDEVRADLIRDMEADELVAAAEGLELDDLADLLRELPENVHQKVLRSMDSRDRERLHAVLAYEPDTAGGLMNTDTVSVRPDVTLETVLRYLRMRGDIPDNTDSLFVVNRHD
;
A
#
# COMPACT_ATOMS: atom_id res chain seq x y z
N MET A 1 -24.26 -6.27 10.59
CA MET A 1 -24.74 -7.52 9.95
C MET A 1 -23.56 -8.46 9.87
N LYS A 2 -23.58 -9.63 10.56
CA LYS A 2 -22.43 -10.55 10.61
C LYS A 2 -22.18 -11.17 9.24
N ARG A 3 -20.95 -10.98 8.72
CA ARG A 3 -20.44 -11.58 7.48
C ARG A 3 -20.69 -13.10 7.45
N ARG A 4 -21.23 -13.60 6.35
CA ARG A 4 -20.96 -14.96 5.86
C ARG A 4 -19.71 -14.84 4.95
N ARG A 5 -18.50 -14.93 5.54
CA ARG A 5 -17.31 -15.29 4.78
C ARG A 5 -17.60 -16.62 4.08
N ALA A 6 -17.35 -16.68 2.79
CA ALA A 6 -17.36 -17.94 2.07
C ALA A 6 -16.38 -18.88 2.78
N THR A 7 -16.89 -19.95 3.37
CA THR A 7 -16.12 -20.92 4.15
C THR A 7 -15.27 -21.73 3.17
N HIS A 8 -14.15 -21.22 2.72
CA HIS A 8 -13.04 -22.07 2.34
C HIS A 8 -12.60 -22.79 3.62
N VAL A 9 -12.74 -24.12 3.61
CA VAL A 9 -12.39 -24.97 4.74
C VAL A 9 -10.89 -24.88 4.96
N VAL A 10 -10.45 -23.92 5.75
CA VAL A 10 -9.08 -23.90 6.30
C VAL A 10 -8.91 -25.27 6.99
N PRO A 11 -7.85 -26.04 6.65
CA PRO A 11 -7.63 -27.32 7.29
C PRO A 11 -7.68 -27.14 8.81
N GLU A 12 -8.59 -27.88 9.49
CA GLU A 12 -8.80 -27.81 10.93
C GLU A 12 -7.50 -27.94 11.71
N GLN A 13 -6.51 -28.60 11.12
CA GLN A 13 -5.14 -28.76 11.63
C GLN A 13 -4.36 -27.44 11.73
N LEU A 14 -4.59 -26.48 10.83
CA LEU A 14 -3.94 -25.17 10.89
C LEU A 14 -4.62 -24.26 11.91
N ARG A 15 -5.95 -24.34 12.04
CA ARG A 15 -6.69 -23.64 13.08
C ARG A 15 -6.33 -24.12 14.49
N GLN A 16 -6.11 -25.43 14.66
CA GLN A 16 -5.73 -26.02 15.95
C GLN A 16 -4.24 -25.78 16.29
N ALA A 17 -3.38 -25.60 15.28
CA ALA A 17 -1.97 -25.25 15.49
C ALA A 17 -1.78 -23.80 15.94
N LEU A 18 -2.77 -22.93 15.69
CA LEU A 18 -2.79 -21.52 16.11
C LEU A 18 -3.66 -21.38 17.38
N ASP A 19 -3.24 -21.99 18.51
CA ASP A 19 -3.77 -21.59 19.81
C ASP A 19 -3.48 -20.08 20.03
N GLU A 20 -4.21 -19.43 20.95
CA GLU A 20 -4.11 -17.97 21.14
C GLU A 20 -2.68 -17.51 21.41
N GLY A 21 -1.87 -18.30 22.11
CA GLY A 21 -0.48 -17.96 22.40
C GLY A 21 0.44 -18.07 21.17
N THR A 22 0.22 -19.09 20.34
CA THR A 22 0.97 -19.28 19.08
C THR A 22 0.55 -18.25 18.05
N ARG A 23 -0.75 -17.93 17.92
CA ARG A 23 -1.26 -16.92 17.01
C ARG A 23 -0.63 -15.55 17.28
N HIS A 24 -0.58 -15.09 18.51
CA HIS A 24 0.03 -13.81 18.87
C HIS A 24 1.54 -13.76 18.57
N LYS A 25 2.25 -14.89 18.72
CA LYS A 25 3.66 -14.97 18.35
C LYS A 25 3.85 -14.88 16.85
N VAL A 26 3.06 -15.60 16.07
CA VAL A 26 3.10 -15.58 14.60
C VAL A 26 2.73 -14.19 14.08
N HIS A 27 1.65 -13.59 14.58
CA HIS A 27 1.26 -12.22 14.25
C HIS A 27 2.43 -11.24 14.41
N ARG A 28 3.11 -11.23 15.57
CA ARG A 28 4.27 -10.36 15.79
C ARG A 28 5.45 -10.66 14.86
N GLN A 29 5.64 -11.94 14.47
CA GLN A 29 6.71 -12.31 13.56
C GLN A 29 6.41 -11.85 12.13
N VAL A 30 5.18 -12.00 11.66
CA VAL A 30 4.73 -11.55 10.34
C VAL A 30 4.89 -10.02 10.24
N ASN A 31 4.35 -9.27 11.21
CA ASN A 31 4.38 -7.81 11.18
C ASN A 31 5.76 -7.19 11.55
N ALA A 32 6.75 -8.00 11.85
CA ALA A 32 8.15 -7.58 11.95
C ALA A 32 8.95 -7.81 10.67
N MET A 33 8.35 -8.45 9.66
CA MET A 33 8.96 -8.68 8.35
C MET A 33 8.76 -7.45 7.45
N HIS A 34 9.64 -7.30 6.45
CA HIS A 34 9.43 -6.31 5.40
C HIS A 34 8.20 -6.71 4.53
N PRO A 35 7.40 -5.76 3.99
CA PRO A 35 6.26 -6.06 3.12
C PRO A 35 6.58 -7.07 2.00
N ALA A 36 7.70 -6.92 1.30
CA ALA A 36 8.16 -7.87 0.29
C ALA A 36 8.41 -9.30 0.82
N GLU A 37 8.82 -9.46 2.07
CA GLU A 37 8.99 -10.78 2.70
C GLU A 37 7.63 -11.40 3.04
N ILE A 38 6.67 -10.58 3.48
CA ILE A 38 5.28 -11.01 3.72
C ILE A 38 4.64 -11.44 2.40
N ALA A 39 4.82 -10.66 1.33
CA ALA A 39 4.35 -10.98 0.00
C ALA A 39 4.92 -12.33 -0.49
N SER A 40 6.23 -12.53 -0.39
CA SER A 40 6.89 -13.81 -0.73
C SER A 40 6.35 -14.98 0.09
N LEU A 41 6.04 -14.77 1.38
CA LEU A 41 5.41 -15.77 2.22
C LEU A 41 4.01 -16.12 1.71
N LEU A 42 3.17 -15.12 1.42
CA LEU A 42 1.80 -15.30 0.90
C LEU A 42 1.79 -16.05 -0.44
N GLU A 43 2.75 -15.78 -1.31
CA GLU A 43 2.92 -16.46 -2.60
C GLU A 43 3.38 -17.93 -2.45
N SER A 44 4.17 -18.22 -1.41
CA SER A 44 4.72 -19.55 -1.17
C SER A 44 3.74 -20.54 -0.55
N VAL A 45 2.65 -20.05 0.07
CA VAL A 45 1.66 -20.90 0.74
C VAL A 45 0.47 -21.23 -0.16
N PRO A 46 -0.18 -22.39 0.04
CA PRO A 46 -1.41 -22.72 -0.69
C PRO A 46 -2.54 -21.73 -0.43
N PRO A 47 -3.48 -21.51 -1.39
CA PRO A 47 -4.57 -20.52 -1.26
C PRO A 47 -5.35 -20.63 0.05
N ALA A 48 -5.66 -21.83 0.52
CA ALA A 48 -6.38 -22.04 1.77
C ALA A 48 -5.61 -21.61 3.05
N GLN A 49 -4.28 -21.48 2.97
CA GLN A 49 -3.44 -20.98 4.06
C GLN A 49 -3.15 -19.50 3.92
N ARG A 50 -3.22 -18.96 2.70
CA ARG A 50 -2.97 -17.55 2.38
C ARG A 50 -3.93 -16.64 3.14
N GLU A 51 -5.22 -16.93 3.16
CA GLU A 51 -6.23 -16.18 3.90
C GLU A 51 -5.90 -16.12 5.40
N VAL A 52 -5.40 -17.23 5.98
CA VAL A 52 -5.00 -17.26 7.40
C VAL A 52 -3.77 -16.41 7.68
N VAL A 53 -2.80 -16.39 6.77
CA VAL A 53 -1.62 -15.52 6.89
C VAL A 53 -2.01 -14.07 6.69
N TRP A 54 -2.87 -13.78 5.70
CA TRP A 54 -3.40 -12.45 5.45
C TRP A 54 -4.15 -11.85 6.65
N ASP A 55 -4.98 -12.64 7.33
CA ASP A 55 -5.67 -12.26 8.57
C ASP A 55 -4.71 -11.91 9.75
N LEU A 56 -3.42 -12.17 9.60
CA LEU A 56 -2.38 -11.82 10.59
C LEU A 56 -1.57 -10.58 10.21
N VAL A 57 -1.76 -10.04 9.01
CA VAL A 57 -1.11 -8.79 8.59
C VAL A 57 -1.83 -7.62 9.27
N ASP A 58 -1.07 -6.68 9.79
CA ASP A 58 -1.62 -5.45 10.35
C ASP A 58 -2.21 -4.58 9.23
N PRO A 59 -3.38 -3.95 9.43
CA PRO A 59 -4.03 -3.12 8.40
C PRO A 59 -3.13 -2.01 7.84
N GLU A 60 -2.19 -1.53 8.63
CA GLU A 60 -1.22 -0.48 8.26
C GLU A 60 -0.18 -0.97 7.25
N LEU A 61 0.04 -2.30 7.13
CA LEU A 61 0.96 -2.92 6.19
C LEU A 61 0.26 -3.53 4.96
N GLU A 62 -1.07 -3.66 4.99
CA GLU A 62 -1.82 -4.35 3.93
C GLU A 62 -1.58 -3.72 2.56
N GLY A 63 -1.55 -2.39 2.47
CA GLY A 63 -1.29 -1.66 1.24
C GLY A 63 0.08 -2.00 0.65
N ASP A 64 1.12 -1.83 1.45
CA ASP A 64 2.50 -2.11 1.05
C ASP A 64 2.72 -3.59 0.67
N VAL A 65 2.04 -4.51 1.35
CA VAL A 65 2.10 -5.93 0.99
C VAL A 65 1.38 -6.20 -0.33
N LEU A 66 0.22 -5.56 -0.57
CA LEU A 66 -0.52 -5.74 -1.82
C LEU A 66 0.29 -5.34 -3.05
N ILE A 67 1.02 -4.24 -3.00
CA ILE A 67 1.84 -3.79 -4.14
C ILE A 67 3.03 -4.72 -4.43
N GLU A 68 3.56 -5.40 -3.43
CA GLU A 68 4.67 -6.33 -3.54
C GLU A 68 4.25 -7.73 -4.06
N LEU A 69 2.95 -8.05 -4.06
CA LEU A 69 2.43 -9.33 -4.54
C LEU A 69 2.40 -9.41 -6.07
N ASN A 70 2.58 -10.62 -6.61
CA ASN A 70 2.27 -10.86 -8.02
C ASN A 70 0.77 -10.68 -8.31
N ASP A 71 0.43 -10.38 -9.58
CA ASP A 71 -0.91 -10.00 -10.01
C ASP A 71 -1.99 -11.06 -9.67
N GLU A 72 -1.66 -12.37 -9.74
CA GLU A 72 -2.60 -13.43 -9.46
C GLU A 72 -3.00 -13.48 -7.99
N VAL A 73 -2.01 -13.42 -7.10
CA VAL A 73 -2.22 -13.47 -5.64
C VAL A 73 -2.89 -12.18 -5.15
N ARG A 74 -2.45 -11.05 -5.67
CA ARG A 74 -3.03 -9.73 -5.37
C ARG A 74 -4.51 -9.67 -5.76
N ALA A 75 -4.85 -10.09 -7.00
CA ALA A 75 -6.23 -10.11 -7.48
C ALA A 75 -7.14 -11.04 -6.65
N ASP A 76 -6.61 -12.15 -6.18
CA ASP A 76 -7.35 -13.07 -5.31
C ASP A 76 -7.67 -12.41 -3.95
N LEU A 77 -6.69 -11.77 -3.30
CA LEU A 77 -6.89 -11.07 -2.02
C LEU A 77 -7.84 -9.89 -2.15
N ILE A 78 -7.65 -9.03 -3.17
CA ILE A 78 -8.53 -7.87 -3.45
C ILE A 78 -9.98 -8.31 -3.62
N ARG A 79 -10.24 -9.46 -4.26
CA ARG A 79 -11.59 -9.99 -4.46
C ARG A 79 -12.29 -10.32 -3.16
N ASP A 80 -11.54 -10.78 -2.15
CA ASP A 80 -12.06 -11.23 -0.86
C ASP A 80 -12.14 -10.10 0.18
N MET A 81 -11.44 -8.97 -0.04
CA MET A 81 -11.45 -7.78 0.83
C MET A 81 -12.75 -6.97 0.68
N GLU A 82 -13.19 -6.33 1.76
CA GLU A 82 -14.30 -5.38 1.68
C GLU A 82 -13.82 -4.00 1.18
N ALA A 83 -14.77 -3.25 0.61
CA ALA A 83 -14.47 -1.95 0.03
C ALA A 83 -13.84 -0.96 1.02
N ASP A 84 -14.17 -1.04 2.30
CA ASP A 84 -13.62 -0.16 3.32
C ASP A 84 -12.21 -0.58 3.77
N GLU A 85 -11.88 -1.88 3.70
CA GLU A 85 -10.52 -2.42 3.89
C GLU A 85 -9.60 -1.98 2.75
N LEU A 86 -10.07 -2.08 1.50
CA LEU A 86 -9.31 -1.61 0.33
C LEU A 86 -9.05 -0.10 0.35
N VAL A 87 -10.00 0.70 0.84
CA VAL A 87 -9.79 2.15 1.04
C VAL A 87 -8.71 2.39 2.09
N ALA A 88 -8.76 1.67 3.22
CA ALA A 88 -7.76 1.81 4.29
C ALA A 88 -6.36 1.37 3.81
N ALA A 89 -6.26 0.27 3.06
CA ALA A 89 -4.99 -0.18 2.48
C ALA A 89 -4.40 0.82 1.46
N ALA A 90 -5.26 1.56 0.75
CA ALA A 90 -4.85 2.56 -0.23
C ALA A 90 -4.37 3.88 0.39
N GLU A 91 -4.81 4.23 1.62
CA GLU A 91 -4.54 5.54 2.25
C GLU A 91 -3.05 5.77 2.60
N GLY A 92 -2.27 4.70 2.79
CA GLY A 92 -0.85 4.79 3.18
C GLY A 92 0.12 4.75 2.00
N LEU A 93 -0.33 4.46 0.77
CA LEU A 93 0.52 4.23 -0.38
C LEU A 93 1.07 5.52 -1.00
N GLU A 94 2.27 5.45 -1.60
CA GLU A 94 2.79 6.47 -2.49
C GLU A 94 1.91 6.59 -3.76
N LEU A 95 1.94 7.74 -4.43
CA LEU A 95 0.96 8.02 -5.50
C LEU A 95 1.10 7.12 -6.74
N ASP A 96 2.29 6.67 -7.07
CA ASP A 96 2.55 5.71 -8.16
C ASP A 96 2.04 4.32 -7.80
N ASP A 97 2.32 3.82 -6.60
CA ASP A 97 1.82 2.55 -6.10
C ASP A 97 0.29 2.56 -5.97
N LEU A 98 -0.26 3.66 -5.47
CA LEU A 98 -1.70 3.86 -5.42
C LEU A 98 -2.34 3.87 -6.81
N ALA A 99 -1.68 4.48 -7.81
CA ALA A 99 -2.17 4.48 -9.18
C ALA A 99 -2.21 3.06 -9.76
N ASP A 100 -1.21 2.23 -9.47
CA ASP A 100 -1.16 0.85 -9.92
C ASP A 100 -2.23 0.00 -9.23
N LEU A 101 -2.36 0.11 -7.92
CA LEU A 101 -3.41 -0.57 -7.18
C LEU A 101 -4.81 -0.18 -7.67
N LEU A 102 -5.07 1.11 -7.89
CA LEU A 102 -6.38 1.59 -8.34
C LEU A 102 -6.81 1.04 -9.69
N ARG A 103 -5.88 0.73 -10.60
CA ARG A 103 -6.19 0.11 -11.90
C ARG A 103 -6.80 -1.28 -11.75
N GLU A 104 -6.51 -1.97 -10.66
CA GLU A 104 -7.01 -3.31 -10.37
C GLU A 104 -8.29 -3.30 -9.51
N LEU A 105 -8.59 -2.18 -8.84
CA LEU A 105 -9.73 -2.09 -7.94
C LEU A 105 -11.07 -1.93 -8.70
N PRO A 106 -12.18 -2.46 -8.14
CA PRO A 106 -13.51 -2.19 -8.64
C PRO A 106 -13.84 -0.70 -8.64
N GLU A 107 -14.59 -0.23 -9.65
CA GLU A 107 -14.93 1.19 -9.83
C GLU A 107 -15.54 1.86 -8.59
N ASN A 108 -16.38 1.14 -7.85
CA ASN A 108 -16.99 1.66 -6.61
C ASN A 108 -15.97 1.90 -5.49
N VAL A 109 -14.87 1.14 -5.44
CA VAL A 109 -13.77 1.33 -4.49
C VAL A 109 -12.88 2.47 -4.97
N HIS A 110 -12.51 2.49 -6.25
CA HIS A 110 -11.78 3.57 -6.88
C HIS A 110 -12.41 4.95 -6.54
N GLN A 111 -13.73 5.09 -6.72
CA GLN A 111 -14.46 6.31 -6.38
C GLN A 111 -14.45 6.64 -4.87
N LYS A 112 -14.42 5.65 -4.00
CA LYS A 112 -14.31 5.89 -2.54
C LYS A 112 -12.91 6.40 -2.17
N VAL A 113 -11.85 5.77 -2.68
CA VAL A 113 -10.46 6.21 -2.48
C VAL A 113 -10.28 7.65 -2.94
N LEU A 114 -10.74 8.01 -4.15
CA LEU A 114 -10.67 9.38 -4.65
C LEU A 114 -11.41 10.40 -3.78
N ARG A 115 -12.47 9.98 -3.09
CA ARG A 115 -13.23 10.87 -2.19
C ARG A 115 -12.58 11.05 -0.82
N SER A 116 -11.80 10.08 -0.34
CA SER A 116 -11.06 10.19 0.94
C SER A 116 -9.86 11.12 0.81
N MET A 117 -9.27 11.24 -0.41
CA MET A 117 -8.11 12.07 -0.67
C MET A 117 -8.42 13.58 -0.65
N ASP A 118 -7.44 14.38 -0.30
CA ASP A 118 -7.50 15.82 -0.48
C ASP A 118 -7.48 16.21 -1.99
N SER A 119 -7.80 17.48 -2.30
CA SER A 119 -7.90 17.93 -3.68
C SER A 119 -6.57 17.92 -4.43
N ARG A 120 -5.47 18.19 -3.74
CA ARG A 120 -4.13 18.27 -4.31
C ARG A 120 -3.60 16.89 -4.70
N ASP A 121 -3.70 15.93 -3.78
CA ASP A 121 -3.23 14.57 -4.03
C ASP A 121 -4.10 13.88 -5.07
N ARG A 122 -5.40 14.17 -5.10
CA ARG A 122 -6.30 13.71 -6.16
C ARG A 122 -5.91 14.25 -7.55
N GLU A 123 -5.56 15.53 -7.66
CA GLU A 123 -5.09 16.11 -8.94
C GLU A 123 -3.78 15.47 -9.39
N ARG A 124 -2.85 15.21 -8.48
CA ARG A 124 -1.58 14.54 -8.76
C ARG A 124 -1.80 13.09 -9.19
N LEU A 125 -2.64 12.36 -8.48
CA LEU A 125 -3.02 10.99 -8.83
C LEU A 125 -3.67 10.93 -10.22
N HIS A 126 -4.58 11.84 -10.54
CA HIS A 126 -5.15 11.93 -11.89
C HIS A 126 -4.09 12.18 -12.97
N ALA A 127 -3.07 12.97 -12.68
CA ALA A 127 -1.98 13.19 -13.62
C ALA A 127 -1.16 11.91 -13.87
N VAL A 128 -0.90 11.11 -12.83
CA VAL A 128 -0.22 9.79 -12.97
C VAL A 128 -1.09 8.80 -13.73
N LEU A 129 -2.37 8.69 -13.38
CA LEU A 129 -3.33 7.79 -14.04
C LEU A 129 -3.56 8.11 -15.53
N ALA A 130 -3.20 9.32 -15.98
CA ALA A 130 -3.29 9.70 -17.39
C ALA A 130 -2.20 9.05 -18.26
N TYR A 131 -1.15 8.49 -17.65
CA TYR A 131 -0.09 7.76 -18.35
C TYR A 131 -0.40 6.26 -18.43
N GLU A 132 0.11 5.61 -19.48
CA GLU A 132 0.11 4.16 -19.56
C GLU A 132 1.02 3.55 -18.49
N PRO A 133 0.66 2.42 -17.85
CA PRO A 133 1.39 1.83 -16.71
C PRO A 133 2.88 1.62 -16.99
N ASP A 134 3.22 1.04 -18.13
CA ASP A 134 4.60 0.66 -18.51
C ASP A 134 5.39 1.81 -19.16
N THR A 135 4.97 3.05 -18.99
CA THR A 135 5.69 4.22 -19.48
C THR A 135 6.44 4.93 -18.36
N ALA A 136 7.45 5.75 -18.72
CA ALA A 136 8.16 6.55 -17.72
C ALA A 136 7.23 7.45 -16.89
N GLY A 137 6.13 7.95 -17.49
CA GLY A 137 5.12 8.73 -16.78
C GLY A 137 4.28 7.91 -15.80
N GLY A 138 3.98 6.65 -16.14
CA GLY A 138 3.23 5.75 -15.27
C GLY A 138 4.06 5.19 -14.09
N LEU A 139 5.39 5.09 -14.29
CA LEU A 139 6.34 4.57 -13.30
C LEU A 139 7.01 5.68 -12.46
N MET A 140 6.74 6.95 -12.75
CA MET A 140 7.39 8.04 -12.00
C MET A 140 6.67 8.30 -10.68
N ASN A 141 7.43 8.34 -9.61
CA ASN A 141 6.94 8.91 -8.36
C ASN A 141 6.92 10.44 -8.46
N THR A 142 5.74 11.04 -8.29
CA THR A 142 5.55 12.50 -8.32
C THR A 142 5.72 13.16 -6.94
N ASP A 143 5.95 12.38 -5.89
CA ASP A 143 6.13 12.85 -4.52
C ASP A 143 7.54 13.39 -4.26
N THR A 144 8.05 14.14 -5.20
CA THR A 144 9.38 14.72 -5.10
C THR A 144 9.42 15.92 -4.14
N VAL A 145 10.54 16.06 -3.46
CA VAL A 145 10.80 17.23 -2.61
C VAL A 145 11.64 18.23 -3.38
N SER A 146 11.06 19.41 -3.62
CA SER A 146 11.77 20.53 -4.27
C SER A 146 12.04 21.69 -3.32
N VAL A 147 13.16 22.35 -3.52
CA VAL A 147 13.58 23.53 -2.76
C VAL A 147 14.04 24.64 -3.70
N ARG A 148 14.01 25.88 -3.21
CA ARG A 148 14.49 27.03 -3.99
C ARG A 148 16.01 27.22 -3.85
N PRO A 149 16.71 27.73 -4.89
CA PRO A 149 18.16 27.90 -4.87
C PRO A 149 18.63 29.03 -3.91
N ASP A 150 17.72 29.92 -3.52
CA ASP A 150 17.97 31.05 -2.65
C ASP A 150 17.74 30.79 -1.15
N VAL A 151 17.34 29.56 -0.78
CA VAL A 151 17.17 29.18 0.62
C VAL A 151 18.43 28.56 1.21
N THR A 152 18.68 28.80 2.50
CA THR A 152 19.80 28.18 3.19
C THR A 152 19.53 26.71 3.53
N LEU A 153 20.59 25.92 3.65
CA LEU A 153 20.48 24.50 4.05
C LEU A 153 19.78 24.33 5.39
N GLU A 154 19.99 25.25 6.32
CA GLU A 154 19.29 25.26 7.62
C GLU A 154 17.76 25.39 7.44
N THR A 155 17.33 26.25 6.53
CA THR A 155 15.90 26.40 6.18
C THR A 155 15.35 25.12 5.54
N VAL A 156 16.11 24.51 4.65
CA VAL A 156 15.74 23.22 4.02
C VAL A 156 15.56 22.14 5.09
N LEU A 157 16.54 21.97 5.98
CA LEU A 157 16.47 20.97 7.05
C LEU A 157 15.28 21.20 8.00
N ARG A 158 14.98 22.46 8.32
CA ARG A 158 13.81 22.81 9.11
C ARG A 158 12.50 22.47 8.38
N TYR A 159 12.42 22.77 7.09
CA TYR A 159 11.27 22.43 6.25
C TYR A 159 11.02 20.91 6.21
N LEU A 160 12.06 20.11 5.96
CA LEU A 160 11.96 18.66 5.95
C LEU A 160 11.46 18.09 7.28
N ARG A 161 11.98 18.60 8.41
CA ARG A 161 11.52 18.19 9.74
C ARG A 161 10.07 18.57 10.04
N MET A 162 9.60 19.70 9.49
CA MET A 162 8.22 20.17 9.69
C MET A 162 7.22 19.46 8.79
N ARG A 163 7.67 18.99 7.64
CA ARG A 163 6.81 18.28 6.68
C ARG A 163 6.31 16.95 7.23
N GLY A 164 7.12 16.27 8.06
CA GLY A 164 6.78 15.01 8.70
C GLY A 164 6.93 13.82 7.75
N ASP A 165 6.20 13.82 6.66
CA ASP A 165 6.25 12.77 5.64
C ASP A 165 7.18 13.15 4.51
N ILE A 166 8.29 12.46 4.44
CA ILE A 166 9.21 12.46 3.28
C ILE A 166 9.01 11.10 2.61
N PRO A 167 8.82 11.04 1.27
CA PRO A 167 8.70 9.77 0.56
C PRO A 167 9.84 8.81 0.93
N ASP A 168 9.54 7.54 1.15
CA ASP A 168 10.45 6.55 1.75
C ASP A 168 11.77 6.41 0.99
N ASN A 169 11.75 6.57 -0.34
CA ASN A 169 12.91 6.46 -1.20
C ASN A 169 13.57 7.81 -1.54
N THR A 170 13.35 8.86 -0.73
CA THR A 170 13.94 10.18 -0.99
C THR A 170 15.44 10.20 -0.65
N ASP A 171 16.28 10.07 -1.65
CA ASP A 171 17.74 10.21 -1.56
C ASP A 171 18.24 11.57 -2.09
N SER A 172 17.38 12.32 -2.74
CA SER A 172 17.72 13.55 -3.47
C SER A 172 16.66 14.64 -3.31
N LEU A 173 17.09 15.90 -3.33
CA LEU A 173 16.22 17.06 -3.36
C LEU A 173 16.42 17.80 -4.68
N PHE A 174 15.33 18.20 -5.30
CA PHE A 174 15.39 18.99 -6.53
C PHE A 174 15.49 20.48 -6.22
N VAL A 175 16.52 21.13 -6.78
CA VAL A 175 16.63 22.59 -6.67
C VAL A 175 16.01 23.20 -7.93
N VAL A 176 14.87 23.89 -7.73
CA VAL A 176 14.05 24.42 -8.82
C VAL A 176 13.96 25.96 -8.76
N ASN A 177 13.98 26.61 -9.89
CA ASN A 177 13.77 28.06 -9.98
C ASN A 177 12.26 28.40 -9.94
N ARG A 178 11.89 29.68 -10.12
CA ARG A 178 10.50 30.15 -10.04
C ARG A 178 9.62 29.75 -11.22
N HIS A 179 10.20 29.10 -12.23
CA HIS A 179 9.51 28.68 -13.46
C HIS A 179 9.43 27.15 -13.58
N ASP A 180 9.88 26.44 -12.52
CA ASP A 180 10.05 24.98 -12.40
C ASP A 180 10.93 24.32 -13.45
#